data_cf25815ba274e2820684474cd8bd3be0
#
_entry.id   cf25815ba274e2820684474cd8bd3be0
#
_cell.length_a   1.000
_cell.length_b   1.000
_cell.length_c   1.000
_cell.angle_alpha   90.00
_cell.angle_beta   90.00
_cell.angle_gamma   90.00
#
_symmetry.space_group_name_H-M   'P 1'
#
loop_
_entity.id
_entity.type
_entity.pdbx_description
1 polymer ?
#
loop_
_entity_poly.entity_id
_entity_poly.type
_entity_poly.pdbx_seq_one_letter_code
_entity_poly.pdbx_strand_id
1 'polypeptide(L)'
;MHQPRSNVDANRVAGWIPRKVAYLGFDASHTSVRKRMEQIGEFTDLVGLTFRRSRYNSEFVPNWDNIDLGHLDNRNYLKRLPMLVRAIGIIVANRKKLAGTELVIARNLDLLSIALAARKLGVFDAPVVYDVFDVRDVLLGETTTAKIMRAAENRAMKQIALLVVSSPGFIEDYFTPYLDWDGPTLFLENKVDLDMLPDDPAVRAAWRSPDRAKQGLTGDRLTIGWVGALRCAQSAAMLIEIARALPWIDVQISGRSSYCSPEEFAKQFEGIDNIHYTGEYWFPTGLYDVYQDIDLNWDYDLSKPNRSGGWLVPNRLHEGGYFGVPHLAETGSQTGHYVDRLGIGWTRPADVAAIVDLLTGIRDEYAPVKRRALELMDSQFHYQGDIARLFDMAHAGWS
;
A
#
# COMPACT_ATOMS: atom_id res chain seq x y z
N MET A 1 23.22 -3.97 -15.14
CA MET A 1 23.76 -2.88 -14.31
C MET A 1 22.76 -1.72 -14.41
N HIS A 2 21.99 -1.49 -13.36
CA HIS A 2 21.08 -0.35 -13.31
C HIS A 2 21.94 0.88 -13.00
N GLN A 3 22.10 1.79 -13.96
CA GLN A 3 22.70 3.10 -13.67
C GLN A 3 21.63 3.92 -12.95
N PRO A 4 21.96 4.59 -11.83
CA PRO A 4 21.03 5.53 -11.20
C PRO A 4 20.57 6.55 -12.26
N ARG A 5 19.25 6.72 -12.36
CA ARG A 5 18.66 7.68 -13.30
C ARG A 5 19.09 9.09 -12.89
N SER A 6 19.94 9.72 -13.67
CA SER A 6 20.60 11.01 -13.40
C SER A 6 19.68 12.25 -13.44
N ASN A 7 18.38 12.11 -13.21
CA ASN A 7 17.38 13.18 -13.29
C ASN A 7 16.62 13.49 -11.99
N VAL A 8 17.15 13.09 -10.83
CA VAL A 8 16.66 13.68 -9.59
C VAL A 8 17.31 15.06 -9.47
N ASP A 9 16.51 16.12 -9.51
CA ASP A 9 16.97 17.49 -9.27
C ASP A 9 17.80 17.51 -7.97
N ALA A 10 19.10 17.69 -8.07
CA ALA A 10 20.02 17.74 -6.94
C ALA A 10 19.63 18.83 -5.90
N ASN A 11 18.73 19.75 -6.27
CA ASN A 11 18.15 20.75 -5.39
C ASN A 11 16.99 20.23 -4.49
N ARG A 12 16.53 18.97 -4.64
CA ARG A 12 15.46 18.40 -3.82
C ARG A 12 15.95 17.64 -2.59
N VAL A 13 17.24 17.33 -2.50
CA VAL A 13 17.77 16.48 -1.43
C VAL A 13 18.92 17.17 -0.72
N ALA A 14 18.59 17.97 0.28
CA ALA A 14 19.55 18.47 1.27
C ALA A 14 19.56 17.46 2.45
N GLY A 15 20.15 16.27 2.26
CA GLY A 15 20.15 15.25 3.30
C GLY A 15 21.12 14.10 3.02
N TRP A 16 21.19 13.13 3.95
CA TRP A 16 22.02 11.95 3.80
C TRP A 16 21.39 10.96 2.82
N ILE A 17 22.14 10.56 1.81
CA ILE A 17 21.76 9.50 0.87
C ILE A 17 22.76 8.35 1.05
N PRO A 18 22.29 7.12 1.41
CA PRO A 18 23.16 5.97 1.51
C PRO A 18 23.70 5.58 0.13
N ARG A 19 24.98 5.21 0.03
CA ARG A 19 25.56 4.72 -1.22
C ARG A 19 25.00 3.38 -1.64
N LYS A 20 24.58 2.55 -0.68
CA LYS A 20 24.02 1.23 -0.93
C LYS A 20 22.98 0.84 0.11
N VAL A 21 21.83 0.39 -0.37
CA VAL A 21 20.73 -0.11 0.45
C VAL A 21 20.51 -1.60 0.23
N ALA A 22 20.33 -2.35 1.31
CA ALA A 22 19.80 -3.71 1.28
C ALA A 22 18.32 -3.70 1.67
N TYR A 23 17.43 -4.13 0.76
CA TYR A 23 16.00 -4.18 1.03
C TYR A 23 15.50 -5.62 1.15
N LEU A 24 14.93 -5.97 2.30
CA LEU A 24 14.34 -7.28 2.54
C LEU A 24 12.83 -7.24 2.26
N GLY A 25 12.40 -7.96 1.20
CA GLY A 25 11.02 -8.02 0.75
C GLY A 25 10.41 -9.41 0.83
N PHE A 26 9.14 -9.49 1.19
CA PHE A 26 8.44 -10.77 1.36
C PHE A 26 8.03 -11.46 0.05
N ASP A 27 8.04 -10.72 -1.07
CA ASP A 27 7.70 -11.20 -2.40
C ASP A 27 8.17 -10.20 -3.45
N ALA A 28 9.11 -10.61 -4.32
CA ALA A 28 9.68 -9.75 -5.35
C ALA A 28 8.61 -9.25 -6.34
N SER A 29 7.57 -10.05 -6.61
CA SER A 29 6.52 -9.72 -7.58
C SER A 29 5.42 -8.80 -7.02
N HIS A 30 5.37 -8.63 -5.70
CA HIS A 30 4.31 -7.86 -5.07
C HIS A 30 4.43 -6.36 -5.37
N THR A 31 3.35 -5.75 -5.84
CA THR A 31 3.32 -4.34 -6.27
C THR A 31 3.96 -3.37 -5.28
N SER A 32 3.66 -3.51 -3.98
CA SER A 32 4.21 -2.62 -2.96
C SER A 32 5.71 -2.82 -2.69
N VAL A 33 6.23 -4.02 -2.94
CA VAL A 33 7.68 -4.30 -2.89
C VAL A 33 8.36 -3.68 -4.10
N ARG A 34 7.82 -3.92 -5.31
CA ARG A 34 8.32 -3.33 -6.55
C ARG A 34 8.38 -1.81 -6.46
N LYS A 35 7.28 -1.18 -6.05
CA LYS A 35 7.21 0.27 -5.88
C LYS A 35 8.30 0.79 -4.93
N ARG A 36 8.50 0.15 -3.79
CA ARG A 36 9.54 0.55 -2.84
C ARG A 36 10.96 0.36 -3.39
N MET A 37 11.17 -0.72 -4.16
CA MET A 37 12.46 -0.98 -4.82
C MET A 37 12.78 0.09 -5.87
N GLU A 38 11.81 0.47 -6.70
CA GLU A 38 11.97 1.55 -7.69
C GLU A 38 12.30 2.87 -7.00
N GLN A 39 11.51 3.26 -5.99
CA GLN A 39 11.71 4.50 -5.23
C GLN A 39 13.09 4.61 -4.58
N ILE A 40 13.61 3.51 -4.04
CA ILE A 40 14.96 3.49 -3.44
C ILE A 40 16.02 3.54 -4.54
N GLY A 41 15.82 2.77 -5.62
CA GLY A 41 16.77 2.68 -6.73
C GLY A 41 16.98 3.98 -7.51
N GLU A 42 16.07 4.95 -7.39
CA GLU A 42 16.25 6.30 -7.95
C GLU A 42 17.43 7.05 -7.32
N PHE A 43 17.71 6.79 -6.05
CA PHE A 43 18.68 7.57 -5.27
C PHE A 43 20.00 6.84 -5.04
N THR A 44 20.01 5.49 -5.05
CA THR A 44 21.13 4.72 -4.50
C THR A 44 21.27 3.34 -5.12
N ASP A 45 22.43 2.75 -4.97
CA ASP A 45 22.62 1.34 -5.30
C ASP A 45 21.74 0.47 -4.39
N LEU A 46 21.02 -0.47 -5.00
CA LEU A 46 20.05 -1.29 -4.31
C LEU A 46 20.31 -2.78 -4.50
N VAL A 47 20.29 -3.54 -3.41
CA VAL A 47 20.28 -5.01 -3.44
C VAL A 47 19.00 -5.51 -2.78
N GLY A 48 18.16 -6.19 -3.56
CA GLY A 48 16.98 -6.88 -3.06
C GLY A 48 17.36 -8.20 -2.40
N LEU A 49 16.74 -8.49 -1.28
CA LEU A 49 16.79 -9.76 -0.56
C LEU A 49 15.34 -10.24 -0.47
N THR A 50 14.86 -10.97 -1.49
CA THR A 50 13.43 -11.20 -1.61
C THR A 50 13.08 -12.68 -1.65
N PHE A 51 11.94 -13.01 -1.05
CA PHE A 51 11.30 -14.31 -1.23
C PHE A 51 10.47 -14.34 -2.52
N ARG A 52 10.02 -15.53 -2.87
CA ARG A 52 9.02 -15.79 -3.93
C ARG A 52 7.78 -16.40 -3.30
N ARG A 53 6.62 -16.07 -3.86
CA ARG A 53 5.34 -16.68 -3.50
C ARG A 53 4.70 -17.29 -4.73
N SER A 54 4.11 -18.47 -4.61
CA SER A 54 3.50 -19.19 -5.72
C SER A 54 2.12 -18.65 -6.14
N ARG A 55 1.63 -17.56 -5.56
CA ARG A 55 0.24 -17.11 -5.76
C ARG A 55 0.02 -16.16 -6.92
N TYR A 56 0.98 -15.31 -7.25
CA TYR A 56 0.83 -14.23 -8.23
C TYR A 56 2.17 -14.04 -8.94
N ASN A 57 2.13 -13.82 -10.26
CA ASN A 57 3.29 -13.45 -11.07
C ASN A 57 4.55 -14.31 -10.79
N SER A 58 4.37 -15.64 -10.76
CA SER A 58 5.47 -16.59 -10.49
C SER A 58 6.64 -16.47 -11.48
N GLU A 59 6.38 -15.88 -12.66
CA GLU A 59 7.35 -15.65 -13.73
C GLU A 59 8.05 -14.30 -13.63
N PHE A 60 7.69 -13.46 -12.64
CA PHE A 60 8.30 -12.17 -12.48
C PHE A 60 9.80 -12.29 -12.16
N VAL A 61 10.61 -11.64 -12.99
CA VAL A 61 12.07 -11.52 -12.79
C VAL A 61 12.36 -10.09 -12.33
N PRO A 62 12.98 -9.91 -11.17
CA PRO A 62 13.38 -8.58 -10.71
C PRO A 62 14.31 -7.89 -11.72
N ASN A 63 14.07 -6.61 -11.99
CA ASN A 63 14.93 -5.75 -12.80
C ASN A 63 16.04 -5.05 -12.00
N TRP A 64 16.15 -5.34 -10.71
CA TRP A 64 17.20 -4.89 -9.79
C TRP A 64 18.13 -6.04 -9.41
N ASP A 65 19.27 -5.72 -8.80
CA ASP A 65 20.17 -6.72 -8.23
C ASP A 65 19.48 -7.45 -7.08
N ASN A 66 19.20 -8.75 -7.23
CA ASN A 66 18.40 -9.52 -6.28
C ASN A 66 19.09 -10.79 -5.80
N ILE A 67 18.99 -11.04 -4.51
CA ILE A 67 19.33 -12.32 -3.87
C ILE A 67 18.02 -13.02 -3.53
N ASP A 68 17.77 -14.15 -4.18
CA ASP A 68 16.58 -14.98 -3.94
C ASP A 68 16.73 -15.74 -2.61
N LEU A 69 15.83 -15.47 -1.67
CA LEU A 69 15.76 -16.13 -0.38
C LEU A 69 14.95 -17.44 -0.39
N GLY A 70 14.38 -17.82 -1.55
CA GLY A 70 13.57 -19.01 -1.74
C GLY A 70 12.08 -18.75 -1.66
N HIS A 71 11.30 -19.82 -1.46
CA HIS A 71 9.85 -19.74 -1.35
C HIS A 71 9.38 -19.49 0.09
N LEU A 72 8.39 -18.59 0.25
CA LEU A 72 7.73 -18.32 1.53
C LEU A 72 6.29 -18.82 1.52
N ASP A 73 5.99 -19.85 2.33
CA ASP A 73 4.62 -20.34 2.51
C ASP A 73 3.86 -19.47 3.54
N ASN A 74 2.62 -19.10 3.22
CA ASN A 74 1.82 -18.19 4.04
C ASN A 74 0.97 -18.86 5.13
N ARG A 75 0.77 -20.17 5.07
CA ARG A 75 -0.29 -20.84 5.84
C ARG A 75 0.13 -21.44 7.18
N ASN A 76 1.44 -21.65 7.41
CA ASN A 76 1.89 -22.36 8.62
C ASN A 76 3.13 -21.71 9.25
N TYR A 77 2.96 -21.06 10.40
CA TYR A 77 4.04 -20.36 11.12
C TYR A 77 5.19 -21.28 11.55
N LEU A 78 4.89 -22.52 11.95
CA LEU A 78 5.93 -23.49 12.38
C LEU A 78 6.83 -23.89 11.20
N LYS A 79 6.27 -23.95 9.98
CA LYS A 79 7.03 -24.24 8.76
C LYS A 79 7.89 -23.06 8.28
N ARG A 80 7.67 -21.85 8.80
CA ARG A 80 8.47 -20.66 8.44
C ARG A 80 9.83 -20.62 9.10
N LEU A 81 9.98 -21.11 10.34
CA LEU A 81 11.25 -21.02 11.06
C LEU A 81 12.43 -21.63 10.29
N PRO A 82 12.35 -22.85 9.72
CA PRO A 82 13.43 -23.39 8.88
C PRO A 82 13.73 -22.51 7.66
N MET A 83 12.72 -21.88 7.08
CA MET A 83 12.90 -21.00 5.92
C MET A 83 13.61 -19.70 6.30
N LEU A 84 13.31 -19.12 7.47
CA LEU A 84 14.01 -17.95 7.99
C LEU A 84 15.48 -18.26 8.27
N VAL A 85 15.77 -19.41 8.89
CA VAL A 85 17.15 -19.87 9.13
C VAL A 85 17.91 -20.07 7.81
N ARG A 86 17.28 -20.71 6.82
CA ARG A 86 17.85 -20.86 5.49
C ARG A 86 18.15 -19.51 4.83
N ALA A 87 17.23 -18.55 4.93
CA ALA A 87 17.39 -17.21 4.40
C ALA A 87 18.59 -16.49 5.02
N ILE A 88 18.79 -16.60 6.35
CA ILE A 88 19.97 -16.07 7.02
C ILE A 88 21.24 -16.72 6.45
N GLY A 89 21.26 -18.04 6.26
CA GLY A 89 22.38 -18.75 5.62
C GLY A 89 22.71 -18.24 4.22
N ILE A 90 21.67 -17.99 3.39
CA ILE A 90 21.84 -17.41 2.05
C ILE A 90 22.44 -16.01 2.12
N ILE A 91 21.96 -15.18 3.04
CA ILE A 91 22.48 -13.81 3.25
C ILE A 91 23.96 -13.84 3.66
N VAL A 92 24.33 -14.69 4.61
CA VAL A 92 25.71 -14.86 5.04
C VAL A 92 26.62 -15.34 3.90
N ALA A 93 26.15 -16.29 3.08
CA ALA A 93 26.87 -16.76 1.89
C ALA A 93 27.11 -15.66 0.86
N ASN A 94 26.21 -14.66 0.80
CA ASN A 94 26.30 -13.52 -0.11
C ASN A 94 26.90 -12.25 0.52
N ARG A 95 27.59 -12.36 1.67
CA ARG A 95 28.14 -11.20 2.38
C ARG A 95 29.04 -10.29 1.55
N LYS A 96 29.76 -10.84 0.57
CA LYS A 96 30.60 -10.04 -0.35
C LYS A 96 29.77 -9.10 -1.22
N LYS A 97 28.60 -9.57 -1.68
CA LYS A 97 27.64 -8.77 -2.47
C LYS A 97 26.97 -7.68 -1.62
N LEU A 98 26.84 -7.92 -0.32
CA LEU A 98 26.25 -6.99 0.65
C LEU A 98 27.30 -6.06 1.30
N ALA A 99 28.57 -6.21 0.99
CA ALA A 99 29.61 -5.33 1.49
C ALA A 99 29.34 -3.87 1.08
N GLY A 100 29.57 -2.94 1.99
CA GLY A 100 29.31 -1.52 1.77
C GLY A 100 27.83 -1.11 1.89
N THR A 101 26.94 -1.99 2.37
CA THR A 101 25.58 -1.59 2.72
C THR A 101 25.60 -0.57 3.85
N GLU A 102 24.98 0.58 3.61
CA GLU A 102 24.90 1.70 4.55
C GLU A 102 23.51 1.84 5.19
N LEU A 103 22.50 1.19 4.63
CA LEU A 103 21.12 1.15 5.16
C LEU A 103 20.49 -0.21 4.87
N VAL A 104 19.76 -0.74 5.83
CA VAL A 104 18.96 -1.97 5.67
C VAL A 104 17.50 -1.65 5.92
N ILE A 105 16.62 -1.99 4.98
CA ILE A 105 15.18 -1.82 5.13
C ILE A 105 14.55 -3.21 5.15
N ALA A 106 13.83 -3.53 6.22
CA ALA A 106 13.22 -4.84 6.42
C ALA A 106 11.70 -4.71 6.50
N ARG A 107 10.99 -5.38 5.57
CA ARG A 107 9.55 -5.32 5.49
C ARG A 107 8.89 -6.42 6.31
N ASN A 108 8.11 -6.04 7.31
CA ASN A 108 7.44 -6.90 8.28
C ASN A 108 8.40 -7.63 9.26
N LEU A 109 7.82 -8.17 10.34
CA LEU A 109 8.54 -8.74 11.48
C LEU A 109 9.49 -9.91 11.13
N ASP A 110 9.08 -10.81 10.23
CA ASP A 110 9.90 -11.95 9.83
C ASP A 110 11.21 -11.48 9.20
N LEU A 111 11.13 -10.48 8.31
CA LEU A 111 12.28 -9.93 7.60
C LEU A 111 13.13 -9.02 8.50
N LEU A 112 12.50 -8.30 9.43
CA LEU A 112 13.21 -7.58 10.48
C LEU A 112 14.08 -8.54 11.30
N SER A 113 13.52 -9.68 11.69
CA SER A 113 14.27 -10.70 12.45
C SER A 113 15.46 -11.25 11.67
N ILE A 114 15.31 -11.47 10.35
CA ILE A 114 16.41 -11.90 9.46
C ILE A 114 17.46 -10.79 9.36
N ALA A 115 17.07 -9.53 9.16
CA ALA A 115 17.97 -8.40 9.05
C ALA A 115 18.82 -8.22 10.32
N LEU A 116 18.18 -8.25 11.49
CA LEU A 116 18.87 -8.13 12.77
C LEU A 116 19.82 -9.31 13.04
N ALA A 117 19.44 -10.53 12.67
CA ALA A 117 20.30 -11.70 12.75
C ALA A 117 21.53 -11.58 11.82
N ALA A 118 21.33 -11.13 10.58
CA ALA A 118 22.42 -10.92 9.62
C ALA A 118 23.39 -9.83 10.10
N ARG A 119 22.89 -8.72 10.67
CA ARG A 119 23.72 -7.68 11.30
C ARG A 119 24.54 -8.24 12.46
N LYS A 120 23.91 -9.03 13.34
CA LYS A 120 24.59 -9.67 14.47
C LYS A 120 25.68 -10.67 14.02
N LEU A 121 25.53 -11.27 12.84
CA LEU A 121 26.52 -12.16 12.23
C LEU A 121 27.59 -11.40 11.43
N GLY A 122 27.61 -10.07 11.47
CA GLY A 122 28.61 -9.22 10.83
C GLY A 122 28.54 -9.19 9.30
N VAL A 123 27.34 -9.40 8.72
CA VAL A 123 27.15 -9.27 7.26
C VAL A 123 27.17 -7.80 6.84
N PHE A 124 26.64 -6.92 7.65
CA PHE A 124 26.65 -5.46 7.51
C PHE A 124 26.61 -4.80 8.89
N ASP A 125 27.17 -3.60 8.96
CA ASP A 125 27.05 -2.71 10.12
C ASP A 125 26.37 -1.42 9.66
N ALA A 126 25.03 -1.40 9.74
CA ALA A 126 24.19 -0.36 9.19
C ALA A 126 22.90 -0.22 9.99
N PRO A 127 22.28 0.99 10.00
CA PRO A 127 20.96 1.20 10.56
C PRO A 127 19.94 0.26 9.90
N VAL A 128 19.00 -0.22 10.70
CA VAL A 128 17.90 -1.06 10.23
C VAL A 128 16.61 -0.29 10.37
N VAL A 129 15.88 -0.17 9.27
CA VAL A 129 14.54 0.39 9.18
C VAL A 129 13.52 -0.74 9.19
N TYR A 130 12.50 -0.61 10.01
CA TYR A 130 11.35 -1.52 10.04
C TYR A 130 10.20 -0.92 9.21
N ASP A 131 9.98 -1.42 7.98
CA ASP A 131 8.90 -1.00 7.06
C ASP A 131 7.67 -1.90 7.27
N VAL A 132 6.63 -1.37 7.92
CA VAL A 132 5.42 -2.12 8.27
C VAL A 132 4.32 -1.83 7.26
N PHE A 133 3.93 -2.88 6.56
CA PHE A 133 2.86 -2.82 5.56
C PHE A 133 1.51 -3.33 6.09
N ASP A 134 1.54 -4.28 7.03
CA ASP A 134 0.33 -4.87 7.64
C ASP A 134 0.69 -5.43 9.02
N VAL A 135 -0.21 -5.24 9.98
CA VAL A 135 -0.14 -5.85 11.30
C VAL A 135 -0.96 -7.15 11.27
N ARG A 136 -0.30 -8.26 11.58
CA ARG A 136 -0.96 -9.57 11.51
C ARG A 136 -1.94 -9.78 12.64
N ASP A 137 -3.11 -10.36 12.35
CA ASP A 137 -4.17 -10.63 13.34
C ASP A 137 -3.68 -11.47 14.53
N VAL A 138 -2.70 -12.36 14.32
CA VAL A 138 -2.10 -13.16 15.41
C VAL A 138 -1.44 -12.29 16.49
N LEU A 139 -0.96 -11.10 16.13
CA LEU A 139 -0.34 -10.15 17.07
C LEU A 139 -1.38 -9.42 17.93
N LEU A 140 -2.65 -9.38 17.50
CA LEU A 140 -3.74 -8.66 18.16
C LEU A 140 -4.48 -9.51 19.20
N GLY A 141 -4.22 -10.83 19.22
CA GLY A 141 -4.87 -11.76 20.15
C GLY A 141 -4.27 -11.71 21.56
N GLU A 142 -5.02 -12.29 22.51
CA GLU A 142 -4.57 -12.46 23.91
C GLU A 142 -3.93 -13.83 24.18
N THR A 143 -3.69 -14.62 23.15
CA THR A 143 -3.06 -15.94 23.25
C THR A 143 -1.61 -15.85 23.72
N THR A 144 -1.09 -16.91 24.33
CA THR A 144 0.33 -17.00 24.70
C THR A 144 1.26 -16.79 23.49
N THR A 145 0.87 -17.33 22.33
CA THR A 145 1.60 -17.11 21.07
C THR A 145 1.65 -15.64 20.69
N ALA A 146 0.52 -14.91 20.78
CA ALA A 146 0.47 -13.48 20.52
C ALA A 146 1.41 -12.70 21.45
N LYS A 147 1.38 -13.00 22.74
CA LYS A 147 2.24 -12.37 23.76
C LYS A 147 3.72 -12.60 23.50
N ILE A 148 4.11 -13.84 23.17
CA ILE A 148 5.49 -14.19 22.81
C ILE A 148 5.93 -13.45 21.53
N MET A 149 5.09 -13.40 20.51
CA MET A 149 5.41 -12.70 19.26
C MET A 149 5.55 -11.19 19.48
N ARG A 150 4.65 -10.56 20.23
CA ARG A 150 4.76 -9.14 20.60
C ARG A 150 6.03 -8.85 21.42
N ALA A 151 6.38 -9.73 22.36
CA ALA A 151 7.62 -9.58 23.13
C ALA A 151 8.87 -9.68 22.23
N ALA A 152 8.84 -10.58 21.24
CA ALA A 152 9.92 -10.69 20.26
C ALA A 152 9.97 -9.43 19.35
N GLU A 153 8.84 -8.92 18.91
CA GLU A 153 8.76 -7.70 18.12
C GLU A 153 9.26 -6.48 18.91
N ASN A 154 8.79 -6.30 20.15
CA ASN A 154 9.26 -5.23 21.04
C ASN A 154 10.78 -5.28 21.24
N ARG A 155 11.35 -6.48 21.42
CA ARG A 155 12.82 -6.64 21.51
C ARG A 155 13.53 -6.27 20.20
N ALA A 156 12.94 -6.58 19.05
CA ALA A 156 13.48 -6.23 17.75
C ALA A 156 13.41 -4.71 17.51
N MET A 157 12.32 -4.07 17.89
CA MET A 157 12.11 -2.64 17.74
C MET A 157 13.12 -1.78 18.52
N LYS A 158 13.65 -2.27 19.64
CA LYS A 158 14.74 -1.60 20.38
C LYS A 158 16.07 -1.55 19.60
N GLN A 159 16.15 -2.18 18.44
CA GLN A 159 17.35 -2.29 17.62
C GLN A 159 17.21 -1.65 16.23
N ILE A 160 16.05 -1.04 15.94
CA ILE A 160 15.84 -0.30 14.70
C ILE A 160 16.20 1.17 14.86
N ALA A 161 16.56 1.80 13.77
CA ALA A 161 16.79 3.25 13.68
C ALA A 161 15.50 4.03 13.38
N LEU A 162 14.55 3.39 12.67
CA LEU A 162 13.32 4.04 12.22
C LEU A 162 12.21 3.02 12.03
N LEU A 163 11.02 3.34 12.49
CA LEU A 163 9.77 2.66 12.11
C LEU A 163 9.11 3.40 10.95
N VAL A 164 8.79 2.69 9.88
CA VAL A 164 8.04 3.23 8.75
C VAL A 164 6.68 2.55 8.69
N VAL A 165 5.62 3.33 8.61
CA VAL A 165 4.24 2.84 8.51
C VAL A 165 3.50 3.58 7.39
N SER A 166 2.52 2.90 6.77
CA SER A 166 1.71 3.49 5.70
C SER A 166 0.43 4.17 6.19
N SER A 167 0.10 4.04 7.48
CA SER A 167 -1.08 4.64 8.07
C SER A 167 -0.83 5.01 9.55
N PRO A 168 -1.39 6.15 10.04
CA PRO A 168 -1.36 6.52 11.46
C PRO A 168 -1.94 5.46 12.38
N GLY A 169 -2.99 4.76 11.96
CA GLY A 169 -3.67 3.74 12.76
C GLY A 169 -2.76 2.61 13.24
N PHE A 170 -1.67 2.31 12.52
CA PHE A 170 -0.70 1.32 13.03
C PHE A 170 -0.03 1.80 14.32
N ILE A 171 0.28 3.10 14.42
CA ILE A 171 0.88 3.67 15.63
C ILE A 171 -0.17 3.75 16.74
N GLU A 172 -1.31 4.35 16.44
CA GLU A 172 -2.37 4.67 17.42
C GLU A 172 -3.00 3.41 18.02
N ASP A 173 -3.20 2.37 17.19
CA ASP A 173 -3.97 1.18 17.56
C ASP A 173 -3.12 -0.07 17.80
N TYR A 174 -1.83 -0.06 17.42
CA TYR A 174 -0.96 -1.21 17.63
C TYR A 174 0.37 -0.86 18.30
N PHE A 175 1.25 -0.07 17.67
CA PHE A 175 2.62 0.09 18.16
C PHE A 175 2.68 0.79 19.51
N THR A 176 1.88 1.83 19.74
CA THR A 176 1.80 2.51 21.04
C THR A 176 1.11 1.64 22.11
N PRO A 177 -0.13 1.12 21.91
CA PRO A 177 -0.82 0.42 22.98
C PRO A 177 -0.30 -0.99 23.29
N TYR A 178 0.30 -1.69 22.34
CA TYR A 178 0.78 -3.06 22.55
C TYR A 178 2.28 -3.18 22.75
N LEU A 179 3.08 -2.22 22.24
CA LEU A 179 4.54 -2.29 22.25
C LEU A 179 5.20 -1.09 22.95
N ASP A 180 4.40 -0.12 23.43
CA ASP A 180 4.87 1.10 24.10
C ASP A 180 5.92 1.86 23.26
N TRP A 181 5.64 1.95 21.93
CA TRP A 181 6.55 2.56 20.99
C TRP A 181 6.45 4.09 21.03
N ASP A 182 7.57 4.76 21.26
CA ASP A 182 7.74 6.21 21.26
C ASP A 182 8.94 6.67 20.40
N GLY A 183 9.56 5.74 19.67
CA GLY A 183 10.75 6.00 18.86
C GLY A 183 10.48 6.71 17.52
N PRO A 184 11.55 6.96 16.75
CA PRO A 184 11.45 7.62 15.45
C PRO A 184 10.48 6.89 14.52
N THR A 185 9.51 7.63 13.97
CA THR A 185 8.47 7.09 13.10
C THR A 185 8.25 7.98 11.88
N LEU A 186 8.18 7.33 10.70
CA LEU A 186 7.86 7.99 9.44
C LEU A 186 6.57 7.41 8.86
N PHE A 187 5.61 8.29 8.54
CA PHE A 187 4.49 7.95 7.68
C PHE A 187 4.91 8.06 6.22
N LEU A 188 4.90 6.91 5.53
CA LEU A 188 5.27 6.83 4.14
C LEU A 188 4.09 6.28 3.34
N GLU A 189 3.29 7.19 2.83
CA GLU A 189 2.05 6.91 2.12
C GLU A 189 2.27 6.21 0.78
N ASN A 190 1.28 5.46 0.32
CA ASN A 190 1.33 4.73 -0.95
C ASN A 190 0.89 5.59 -2.14
N LYS A 191 1.39 6.82 -2.22
CA LYS A 191 1.08 7.77 -3.32
C LYS A 191 1.38 7.19 -4.69
N VAL A 192 0.74 7.72 -5.71
CA VAL A 192 0.97 7.32 -7.10
C VAL A 192 2.37 7.77 -7.53
N ASP A 193 3.12 6.84 -8.09
CA ASP A 193 4.49 7.04 -8.51
C ASP A 193 4.57 6.91 -10.04
N LEU A 194 4.88 8.02 -10.72
CA LEU A 194 4.93 8.08 -12.18
C LEU A 194 6.18 7.41 -12.76
N ASP A 195 7.19 7.16 -11.95
CA ASP A 195 8.40 6.47 -12.42
C ASP A 195 8.17 4.97 -12.61
N MET A 196 7.07 4.45 -12.07
CA MET A 196 6.59 3.09 -12.37
C MET A 196 5.92 2.98 -13.75
N LEU A 197 5.59 4.08 -14.42
CA LEU A 197 5.03 4.06 -15.76
C LEU A 197 6.10 3.66 -16.79
N PRO A 198 5.68 3.07 -17.93
CA PRO A 198 6.57 2.84 -19.05
C PRO A 198 7.28 4.13 -19.47
N ASP A 199 8.46 3.98 -20.05
CA ASP A 199 9.21 5.12 -20.61
C ASP A 199 8.64 5.52 -21.98
N ASP A 200 7.35 5.83 -21.99
CA ASP A 200 6.57 6.33 -23.11
C ASP A 200 6.14 7.78 -22.84
N PRO A 201 6.63 8.74 -23.63
CA PRO A 201 6.33 10.14 -23.45
C PRO A 201 4.81 10.45 -23.54
N ALA A 202 4.06 9.74 -24.38
CA ALA A 202 2.62 9.96 -24.54
C ALA A 202 1.86 9.50 -23.29
N VAL A 203 2.18 8.33 -22.77
CA VAL A 203 1.60 7.81 -21.51
C VAL A 203 1.92 8.76 -20.35
N ARG A 204 3.19 9.17 -20.20
CA ARG A 204 3.61 10.08 -19.13
C ARG A 204 2.95 11.46 -19.25
N ALA A 205 2.76 11.97 -20.47
CA ALA A 205 2.06 13.23 -20.71
C ALA A 205 0.58 13.14 -20.32
N ALA A 206 -0.11 12.08 -20.72
CA ALA A 206 -1.51 11.85 -20.36
C ALA A 206 -1.71 11.82 -18.84
N TRP A 207 -0.86 11.10 -18.11
CA TRP A 207 -0.91 11.01 -16.65
C TRP A 207 -0.61 12.32 -15.93
N ARG A 208 0.15 13.23 -16.53
CA ARG A 208 0.42 14.57 -15.98
C ARG A 208 -0.60 15.62 -16.41
N SER A 209 -1.46 15.29 -17.38
CA SER A 209 -2.49 16.21 -17.85
C SER A 209 -3.55 16.46 -16.77
N PRO A 210 -4.06 17.68 -16.62
CA PRO A 210 -5.27 17.96 -15.85
C PRO A 210 -6.48 17.13 -16.35
N ASP A 211 -6.50 16.79 -17.64
CA ASP A 211 -7.57 16.00 -18.29
C ASP A 211 -7.59 14.52 -17.86
N ARG A 212 -6.58 14.06 -17.07
CA ARG A 212 -6.62 12.73 -16.43
C ARG A 212 -7.78 12.60 -15.44
N ALA A 213 -8.34 13.70 -15.01
CA ALA A 213 -9.44 13.73 -14.05
C ALA A 213 -10.73 14.23 -14.71
N LYS A 214 -11.82 13.48 -14.54
CA LYS A 214 -13.16 13.94 -14.86
C LYS A 214 -13.48 15.19 -14.05
N GLN A 215 -13.96 16.27 -14.70
CA GLN A 215 -14.09 17.57 -14.04
C GLN A 215 -15.36 17.73 -13.19
N GLY A 216 -16.35 16.86 -13.36
CA GLY A 216 -17.62 16.90 -12.62
C GLY A 216 -18.55 15.79 -13.07
N LEU A 217 -19.75 15.76 -12.51
CA LEU A 217 -20.80 14.84 -12.93
C LEU A 217 -21.25 15.16 -14.35
N THR A 218 -21.36 14.11 -15.17
CA THR A 218 -21.90 14.22 -16.54
C THR A 218 -23.19 13.40 -16.64
N GLY A 219 -24.27 14.03 -17.07
CA GLY A 219 -25.57 13.36 -17.19
C GLY A 219 -26.27 13.05 -15.86
N ASP A 220 -27.20 12.11 -15.90
CA ASP A 220 -28.10 11.80 -14.78
C ASP A 220 -27.63 10.60 -13.94
N ARG A 221 -26.54 9.92 -14.34
CA ARG A 221 -25.99 8.79 -13.65
C ARG A 221 -24.73 9.19 -12.84
N LEU A 222 -24.44 8.43 -11.79
CA LEU A 222 -23.22 8.55 -10.99
C LEU A 222 -22.57 7.17 -10.89
N THR A 223 -21.28 7.09 -11.16
CA THR A 223 -20.52 5.84 -11.11
C THR A 223 -19.74 5.72 -9.81
N ILE A 224 -20.05 4.71 -9.01
CA ILE A 224 -19.26 4.31 -7.85
C ILE A 224 -18.22 3.30 -8.30
N GLY A 225 -16.94 3.55 -8.02
CA GLY A 225 -15.84 2.64 -8.34
C GLY A 225 -15.33 1.87 -7.13
N TRP A 226 -15.29 0.53 -7.20
CA TRP A 226 -14.57 -0.31 -6.24
C TRP A 226 -13.36 -0.95 -6.93
N VAL A 227 -12.15 -0.42 -6.62
CA VAL A 227 -10.92 -0.70 -7.37
C VAL A 227 -9.90 -1.44 -6.52
N GLY A 228 -9.12 -2.36 -7.12
CA GLY A 228 -7.94 -2.99 -6.55
C GLY A 228 -8.16 -4.38 -5.98
N ALA A 229 -7.66 -4.64 -4.77
CA ALA A 229 -7.85 -5.94 -4.11
C ALA A 229 -9.26 -6.04 -3.51
N LEU A 230 -10.12 -6.83 -4.14
CA LEU A 230 -11.53 -7.03 -3.77
C LEU A 230 -11.62 -8.12 -2.69
N ARG A 231 -11.36 -7.74 -1.44
CA ARG A 231 -11.24 -8.68 -0.31
C ARG A 231 -12.41 -8.64 0.67
N CYS A 232 -13.39 -7.78 0.43
CA CYS A 232 -14.50 -7.53 1.34
C CYS A 232 -15.82 -8.01 0.76
N ALA A 233 -16.28 -9.21 1.18
CA ALA A 233 -17.58 -9.75 0.76
C ALA A 233 -18.76 -8.85 1.21
N GLN A 234 -18.63 -8.19 2.37
CA GLN A 234 -19.64 -7.26 2.85
C GLN A 234 -19.76 -6.03 1.94
N SER A 235 -18.64 -5.48 1.44
CA SER A 235 -18.68 -4.39 0.43
C SER A 235 -19.41 -4.82 -0.84
N ALA A 236 -19.19 -6.06 -1.33
CA ALA A 236 -19.92 -6.57 -2.48
C ALA A 236 -21.44 -6.62 -2.22
N ALA A 237 -21.86 -7.13 -1.07
CA ALA A 237 -23.27 -7.19 -0.68
C ALA A 237 -23.90 -5.78 -0.58
N MET A 238 -23.22 -4.84 0.07
CA MET A 238 -23.68 -3.46 0.21
C MET A 238 -23.84 -2.76 -1.16
N LEU A 239 -22.87 -2.93 -2.06
CA LEU A 239 -22.94 -2.36 -3.41
C LEU A 239 -24.09 -2.94 -4.22
N ILE A 240 -24.41 -4.22 -4.07
CA ILE A 240 -25.60 -4.85 -4.67
C ILE A 240 -26.90 -4.21 -4.15
N GLU A 241 -27.00 -4.02 -2.84
CA GLU A 241 -28.20 -3.40 -2.24
C GLU A 241 -28.34 -1.92 -2.67
N ILE A 242 -27.24 -1.17 -2.70
CA ILE A 242 -27.23 0.23 -3.17
C ILE A 242 -27.65 0.31 -4.65
N ALA A 243 -27.09 -0.54 -5.52
CA ALA A 243 -27.43 -0.54 -6.94
C ALA A 243 -28.91 -0.87 -7.19
N ARG A 244 -29.50 -1.77 -6.40
CA ARG A 244 -30.93 -2.09 -6.47
C ARG A 244 -31.82 -0.96 -5.95
N ALA A 245 -31.38 -0.27 -4.89
CA ALA A 245 -32.12 0.83 -4.30
C ALA A 245 -32.09 2.10 -5.17
N LEU A 246 -31.01 2.32 -5.90
CA LEU A 246 -30.75 3.52 -6.70
C LEU A 246 -30.39 3.15 -8.15
N PRO A 247 -31.40 2.90 -9.04
CA PRO A 247 -31.14 2.48 -10.43
C PRO A 247 -30.37 3.49 -11.29
N TRP A 248 -30.25 4.73 -10.85
CA TRP A 248 -29.45 5.78 -11.51
C TRP A 248 -27.96 5.76 -11.09
N ILE A 249 -27.58 4.91 -10.14
CA ILE A 249 -26.19 4.65 -9.77
C ILE A 249 -25.65 3.50 -10.63
N ASP A 250 -24.48 3.68 -11.22
CA ASP A 250 -23.69 2.61 -11.79
C ASP A 250 -22.60 2.22 -10.78
N VAL A 251 -22.30 0.93 -10.69
CA VAL A 251 -21.20 0.41 -9.88
C VAL A 251 -20.18 -0.25 -10.79
N GLN A 252 -18.99 0.33 -10.89
CA GLN A 252 -17.85 -0.26 -11.59
C GLN A 252 -16.96 -0.98 -10.58
N ILE A 253 -16.70 -2.27 -10.82
CA ILE A 253 -15.82 -3.09 -9.96
C ILE A 253 -14.64 -3.54 -10.80
N SER A 254 -13.42 -3.10 -10.43
CA SER A 254 -12.19 -3.39 -11.16
C SER A 254 -11.13 -3.97 -10.24
N GLY A 255 -10.66 -5.18 -10.54
CA GLY A 255 -9.64 -5.84 -9.73
C GLY A 255 -9.90 -7.34 -9.56
N ARG A 256 -9.18 -7.93 -8.58
CA ARG A 256 -9.24 -9.35 -8.29
C ARG A 256 -9.81 -9.65 -6.92
N SER A 257 -10.79 -10.55 -6.87
CA SER A 257 -11.29 -11.10 -5.61
C SER A 257 -10.22 -11.95 -4.92
N SER A 258 -10.13 -11.82 -3.59
CA SER A 258 -9.24 -12.64 -2.75
C SER A 258 -9.98 -13.63 -1.85
N TYR A 259 -11.32 -13.62 -1.84
CA TYR A 259 -12.14 -14.49 -0.99
C TYR A 259 -12.91 -15.58 -1.76
N CYS A 260 -13.01 -15.46 -3.09
CA CYS A 260 -13.58 -16.47 -3.98
C CYS A 260 -12.90 -16.43 -5.35
N SER A 261 -13.19 -17.39 -6.24
CA SER A 261 -12.68 -17.39 -7.60
C SER A 261 -13.24 -16.22 -8.42
N PRO A 262 -12.57 -15.81 -9.52
CA PRO A 262 -13.10 -14.75 -10.40
C PRO A 262 -14.49 -15.06 -10.94
N GLU A 263 -14.77 -16.30 -11.29
CA GLU A 263 -16.04 -16.76 -11.82
C GLU A 263 -17.15 -16.69 -10.75
N GLU A 264 -16.86 -17.15 -9.52
CA GLU A 264 -17.79 -17.05 -8.38
C GLU A 264 -18.03 -15.58 -7.99
N PHE A 265 -17.01 -14.73 -8.13
CA PHE A 265 -17.15 -13.31 -7.86
C PHE A 265 -18.06 -12.63 -8.88
N ALA A 266 -17.85 -12.89 -10.16
CA ALA A 266 -18.67 -12.34 -11.24
C ALA A 266 -20.16 -12.73 -11.12
N LYS A 267 -20.43 -14.00 -10.75
CA LYS A 267 -21.80 -14.51 -10.55
C LYS A 267 -22.61 -13.77 -9.49
N GLN A 268 -21.95 -13.10 -8.52
CA GLN A 268 -22.66 -12.33 -7.50
C GLN A 268 -23.43 -11.15 -8.09
N PHE A 269 -23.04 -10.68 -9.26
CA PHE A 269 -23.59 -9.49 -9.92
C PHE A 269 -24.48 -9.82 -11.13
N GLU A 270 -24.65 -11.11 -11.47
CA GLU A 270 -25.53 -11.54 -12.57
C GLU A 270 -26.97 -11.05 -12.39
N GLY A 271 -27.55 -10.47 -13.45
CA GLY A 271 -28.90 -9.94 -13.44
C GLY A 271 -29.07 -8.59 -12.72
N ILE A 272 -27.99 -7.88 -12.46
CA ILE A 272 -28.00 -6.51 -11.92
C ILE A 272 -27.38 -5.58 -12.96
N ASP A 273 -28.23 -4.94 -13.78
CA ASP A 273 -27.83 -4.23 -14.99
C ASP A 273 -26.90 -3.04 -14.77
N ASN A 274 -26.90 -2.45 -13.58
CA ASN A 274 -26.10 -1.30 -13.20
C ASN A 274 -24.87 -1.68 -12.34
N ILE A 275 -24.45 -2.94 -12.33
CA ILE A 275 -23.15 -3.37 -11.77
C ILE A 275 -22.28 -3.97 -12.87
N HIS A 276 -21.08 -3.45 -13.02
CA HIS A 276 -20.14 -3.82 -14.08
C HIS A 276 -18.84 -4.31 -13.46
N TYR A 277 -18.62 -5.64 -13.44
CA TYR A 277 -17.33 -6.22 -13.07
C TYR A 277 -16.42 -6.31 -14.30
N THR A 278 -15.35 -5.51 -14.32
CA THR A 278 -14.41 -5.40 -15.46
C THR A 278 -13.22 -6.35 -15.36
N GLY A 279 -13.07 -7.06 -14.23
CA GLY A 279 -11.92 -7.95 -14.01
C GLY A 279 -10.64 -7.22 -13.61
N GLU A 280 -9.51 -7.91 -13.79
CA GLU A 280 -8.18 -7.40 -13.44
C GLU A 280 -7.70 -6.35 -14.46
N TYR A 281 -6.89 -5.41 -14.00
CA TYR A 281 -6.23 -4.40 -14.83
C TYR A 281 -4.72 -4.44 -14.64
N TRP A 282 -3.96 -3.93 -15.61
CA TRP A 282 -2.50 -3.85 -15.53
C TRP A 282 -2.05 -2.66 -14.68
N PHE A 283 -1.42 -2.94 -13.57
CA PHE A 283 -0.84 -1.89 -12.73
C PHE A 283 0.56 -1.50 -13.22
N PRO A 284 0.91 -0.19 -13.30
CA PRO A 284 0.07 0.98 -13.01
C PRO A 284 -0.78 1.47 -14.19
N THR A 285 -0.43 1.15 -15.42
CA THR A 285 -0.98 1.77 -16.64
C THR A 285 -2.51 1.69 -16.75
N GLY A 286 -3.10 0.57 -16.37
CA GLY A 286 -4.55 0.38 -16.40
C GLY A 286 -5.34 1.23 -15.40
N LEU A 287 -4.69 1.87 -14.42
CA LEU A 287 -5.38 2.78 -13.50
C LEU A 287 -6.00 3.97 -14.24
N TYR A 288 -5.34 4.44 -15.30
CA TYR A 288 -5.86 5.56 -16.09
C TYR A 288 -7.25 5.26 -16.64
N ASP A 289 -7.38 4.12 -17.30
CA ASP A 289 -8.66 3.71 -17.90
C ASP A 289 -9.73 3.40 -16.83
N VAL A 290 -9.30 2.81 -15.71
CA VAL A 290 -10.21 2.45 -14.61
C VAL A 290 -10.83 3.69 -13.95
N TYR A 291 -10.03 4.75 -13.70
CA TYR A 291 -10.51 5.90 -12.93
C TYR A 291 -11.18 7.00 -13.77
N GLN A 292 -11.11 6.97 -15.11
CA GLN A 292 -11.71 8.00 -15.97
C GLN A 292 -13.24 8.13 -15.84
N ASP A 293 -13.93 7.02 -15.61
CA ASP A 293 -15.39 6.99 -15.56
C ASP A 293 -15.95 7.00 -14.13
N ILE A 294 -15.09 6.95 -13.11
CA ILE A 294 -15.50 6.89 -11.71
C ILE A 294 -15.80 8.30 -11.18
N ASP A 295 -16.96 8.48 -10.60
CA ASP A 295 -17.38 9.71 -9.92
C ASP A 295 -17.15 9.66 -8.42
N LEU A 296 -17.25 8.48 -7.80
CA LEU A 296 -17.12 8.28 -6.36
C LEU A 296 -16.36 6.99 -6.06
N ASN A 297 -15.27 7.07 -5.33
CA ASN A 297 -14.47 5.92 -4.96
C ASN A 297 -15.01 5.23 -3.71
N TRP A 298 -15.20 3.90 -3.77
CA TRP A 298 -15.65 3.08 -2.66
C TRP A 298 -14.44 2.64 -1.82
N ASP A 299 -14.24 3.29 -0.67
CA ASP A 299 -13.07 3.05 0.19
C ASP A 299 -13.34 2.20 1.44
N TYR A 300 -14.52 1.63 1.58
CA TYR A 300 -14.81 0.69 2.66
C TYR A 300 -13.93 -0.56 2.57
N ASP A 301 -13.34 -0.95 3.68
CA ASP A 301 -12.67 -2.23 3.87
C ASP A 301 -13.15 -2.90 5.17
N LEU A 302 -14.25 -3.62 5.07
CA LEU A 302 -14.92 -4.28 6.18
C LEU A 302 -14.46 -5.74 6.33
N SER A 303 -13.39 -6.15 5.64
CA SER A 303 -12.87 -7.52 5.70
C SER A 303 -12.38 -7.92 7.09
N LYS A 304 -12.04 -6.93 7.93
CA LYS A 304 -11.58 -7.12 9.32
C LYS A 304 -12.20 -6.05 10.25
N PRO A 305 -13.53 -6.02 10.42
CA PRO A 305 -14.24 -4.89 11.02
C PRO A 305 -13.87 -4.59 12.48
N ASN A 306 -13.39 -5.56 13.23
CA ASN A 306 -13.10 -5.40 14.66
C ASN A 306 -11.61 -5.26 14.98
N ARG A 307 -10.73 -5.07 13.97
CA ARG A 307 -9.27 -5.09 14.15
C ARG A 307 -8.56 -4.16 13.16
N SER A 308 -7.58 -4.69 12.44
CA SER A 308 -6.68 -3.89 11.59
C SER A 308 -7.31 -3.34 10.29
N GLY A 309 -8.53 -3.70 9.93
CA GLY A 309 -9.20 -3.19 8.71
C GLY A 309 -9.40 -1.68 8.75
N GLY A 310 -9.86 -1.14 9.88
CA GLY A 310 -10.05 0.29 10.09
C GLY A 310 -8.75 1.10 10.23
N TRP A 311 -7.61 0.44 10.40
CA TRP A 311 -6.30 1.11 10.56
C TRP A 311 -5.61 1.41 9.24
N LEU A 312 -6.02 0.74 8.16
CA LEU A 312 -5.41 0.87 6.85
C LEU A 312 -5.94 2.08 6.10
N VAL A 313 -5.05 2.72 5.35
CA VAL A 313 -5.42 3.60 4.25
C VAL A 313 -5.14 2.82 2.95
N PRO A 314 -6.18 2.41 2.20
CA PRO A 314 -6.00 1.55 1.04
C PRO A 314 -5.36 2.31 -0.13
N ASN A 315 -4.67 1.57 -1.02
CA ASN A 315 -4.03 2.18 -2.20
C ASN A 315 -5.02 2.93 -3.08
N ARG A 316 -6.26 2.42 -3.21
CA ARG A 316 -7.29 3.05 -4.03
C ARG A 316 -7.67 4.46 -3.58
N LEU A 317 -7.47 4.82 -2.29
CA LEU A 317 -7.62 6.20 -1.84
C LEU A 317 -6.57 7.10 -2.51
N HIS A 318 -5.30 6.68 -2.52
CA HIS A 318 -4.24 7.45 -3.17
C HIS A 318 -4.38 7.43 -4.70
N GLU A 319 -4.78 6.29 -5.26
CA GLU A 319 -4.99 6.13 -6.70
C GLU A 319 -6.17 6.99 -7.17
N GLY A 320 -7.36 6.84 -6.56
CA GLY A 320 -8.53 7.66 -6.86
C GLY A 320 -8.28 9.15 -6.65
N GLY A 321 -7.61 9.52 -5.55
CA GLY A 321 -7.22 10.90 -5.28
C GLY A 321 -6.29 11.49 -6.34
N TYR A 322 -5.36 10.70 -6.90
CA TYR A 322 -4.51 11.13 -8.02
C TYR A 322 -5.32 11.46 -9.29
N PHE A 323 -6.43 10.77 -9.52
CA PHE A 323 -7.38 11.06 -10.60
C PHE A 323 -8.50 12.03 -10.17
N GLY A 324 -8.36 12.67 -9.01
CA GLY A 324 -9.30 13.67 -8.52
C GLY A 324 -10.69 13.12 -8.24
N VAL A 325 -10.82 11.82 -7.96
CA VAL A 325 -12.10 11.18 -7.63
C VAL A 325 -12.42 11.42 -6.15
N PRO A 326 -13.61 11.96 -5.81
CA PRO A 326 -14.10 12.01 -4.45
C PRO A 326 -14.24 10.62 -3.82
N HIS A 327 -14.21 10.54 -2.49
CA HIS A 327 -14.16 9.31 -1.73
C HIS A 327 -15.41 9.10 -0.87
N LEU A 328 -15.81 7.85 -0.70
CA LEU A 328 -16.81 7.43 0.27
C LEU A 328 -16.20 6.36 1.18
N ALA A 329 -16.08 6.69 2.46
CA ALA A 329 -15.39 5.86 3.45
C ALA A 329 -16.22 5.61 4.71
N GLU A 330 -15.80 4.61 5.50
CA GLU A 330 -16.42 4.31 6.79
C GLU A 330 -16.07 5.39 7.83
N THR A 331 -17.09 5.91 8.50
CA THR A 331 -16.92 6.85 9.63
C THR A 331 -16.09 6.20 10.73
N GLY A 332 -15.08 6.93 11.24
CA GLY A 332 -14.22 6.49 12.35
C GLY A 332 -13.09 5.54 11.90
N SER A 333 -13.01 5.15 10.64
CA SER A 333 -11.82 4.49 10.10
C SER A 333 -10.69 5.49 9.80
N GLN A 334 -9.44 5.02 9.71
CA GLN A 334 -8.32 5.89 9.31
C GLN A 334 -8.52 6.46 7.90
N THR A 335 -9.14 5.69 7.00
CA THR A 335 -9.55 6.17 5.69
C THR A 335 -10.58 7.29 5.80
N GLY A 336 -11.60 7.12 6.67
CA GLY A 336 -12.60 8.15 6.95
C GLY A 336 -11.98 9.42 7.52
N HIS A 337 -11.11 9.31 8.53
CA HIS A 337 -10.38 10.45 9.08
C HIS A 337 -9.53 11.18 8.02
N TYR A 338 -8.95 10.43 7.08
CA TYR A 338 -8.18 11.00 5.97
C TYR A 338 -9.09 11.80 5.02
N VAL A 339 -10.22 11.23 4.64
CA VAL A 339 -11.23 11.85 3.77
C VAL A 339 -11.79 13.12 4.39
N ASP A 340 -12.22 13.07 5.65
CA ASP A 340 -12.78 14.21 6.39
C ASP A 340 -11.76 15.34 6.55
N ARG A 341 -10.53 15.00 6.96
CA ARG A 341 -9.45 15.99 7.16
C ARG A 341 -9.12 16.77 5.88
N LEU A 342 -9.15 16.12 4.74
CA LEU A 342 -8.83 16.74 3.46
C LEU A 342 -10.04 17.39 2.77
N GLY A 343 -11.26 17.04 3.17
CA GLY A 343 -12.50 17.49 2.54
C GLY A 343 -12.70 16.96 1.13
N ILE A 344 -12.28 15.72 0.86
CA ILE A 344 -12.27 15.10 -0.48
C ILE A 344 -13.34 14.04 -0.68
N GLY A 345 -14.35 14.00 0.17
CA GLY A 345 -15.39 12.97 0.11
C GLY A 345 -16.33 13.02 1.28
N TRP A 346 -16.99 11.91 1.52
CA TRP A 346 -17.99 11.75 2.58
C TRP A 346 -17.67 10.52 3.41
N THR A 347 -18.04 10.58 4.68
CA THR A 347 -17.98 9.44 5.57
C THR A 347 -19.38 9.04 6.04
N ARG A 348 -19.66 7.74 6.06
CA ARG A 348 -20.91 7.17 6.60
C ARG A 348 -20.59 5.87 7.34
N PRO A 349 -21.40 5.50 8.33
CA PRO A 349 -21.29 4.15 8.90
C PRO A 349 -21.50 3.10 7.81
N ALA A 350 -21.00 1.88 8.02
CA ALA A 350 -21.17 0.75 7.11
C ALA A 350 -22.63 0.23 7.13
N ASP A 351 -23.55 1.09 6.78
CA ASP A 351 -25.00 0.89 6.75
C ASP A 351 -25.57 1.35 5.40
N VAL A 352 -26.27 0.46 4.73
CA VAL A 352 -26.80 0.73 3.37
C VAL A 352 -27.81 1.87 3.37
N ALA A 353 -28.68 1.98 4.39
CA ALA A 353 -29.68 3.03 4.44
C ALA A 353 -29.03 4.41 4.58
N ALA A 354 -28.02 4.55 5.44
CA ALA A 354 -27.26 5.78 5.61
C ALA A 354 -26.51 6.20 4.35
N ILE A 355 -26.00 5.22 3.58
CA ILE A 355 -25.31 5.49 2.31
C ILE A 355 -26.31 5.88 1.22
N VAL A 356 -27.45 5.20 1.11
CA VAL A 356 -28.51 5.53 0.16
C VAL A 356 -29.08 6.93 0.40
N ASP A 357 -29.26 7.33 1.67
CA ASP A 357 -29.68 8.67 2.05
C ASP A 357 -28.67 9.73 1.57
N LEU A 358 -27.39 9.53 1.84
CA LEU A 358 -26.32 10.39 1.32
C LEU A 358 -26.38 10.49 -0.21
N LEU A 359 -26.40 9.35 -0.92
CA LEU A 359 -26.33 9.30 -2.36
C LEU A 359 -27.54 9.99 -3.01
N THR A 360 -28.71 9.94 -2.39
CA THR A 360 -29.91 10.61 -2.87
C THR A 360 -29.76 12.14 -2.93
N GLY A 361 -29.04 12.73 -1.97
CA GLY A 361 -28.77 14.17 -1.91
C GLY A 361 -27.40 14.59 -2.47
N ILE A 362 -26.56 13.66 -2.88
CA ILE A 362 -25.12 13.91 -3.14
C ILE A 362 -24.85 14.96 -4.22
N ARG A 363 -25.76 15.10 -5.19
CA ARG A 363 -25.58 16.03 -6.32
C ARG A 363 -25.45 17.48 -5.90
N ASP A 364 -26.16 17.87 -4.85
CA ASP A 364 -26.15 19.23 -4.33
C ASP A 364 -24.83 19.56 -3.63
N GLU A 365 -24.16 18.55 -3.07
CA GLU A 365 -22.91 18.68 -2.34
C GLU A 365 -21.66 18.29 -3.15
N TYR A 366 -21.84 17.72 -4.34
CA TYR A 366 -20.75 17.11 -5.12
C TYR A 366 -19.70 18.12 -5.61
N ALA A 367 -20.14 19.25 -6.18
CA ALA A 367 -19.25 20.19 -6.86
C ALA A 367 -18.14 20.78 -5.96
N PRO A 368 -18.41 21.23 -4.72
CA PRO A 368 -17.34 21.72 -3.85
C PRO A 368 -16.35 20.63 -3.44
N VAL A 369 -16.81 19.41 -3.15
CA VAL A 369 -15.96 18.26 -2.79
C VAL A 369 -15.10 17.84 -3.98
N LYS A 370 -15.69 17.77 -5.18
CA LYS A 370 -14.96 17.47 -6.42
C LYS A 370 -13.87 18.50 -6.69
N ARG A 371 -14.16 19.78 -6.55
CA ARG A 371 -13.16 20.85 -6.71
C ARG A 371 -12.00 20.64 -5.74
N ARG A 372 -12.29 20.32 -4.47
CA ARG A 372 -11.27 20.07 -3.46
C ARG A 372 -10.41 18.86 -3.81
N ALA A 373 -11.00 17.78 -4.31
CA ALA A 373 -10.28 16.60 -4.77
C ALA A 373 -9.32 16.95 -5.93
N LEU A 374 -9.78 17.73 -6.91
CA LEU A 374 -8.96 18.20 -8.03
C LEU A 374 -7.78 19.07 -7.59
N GLU A 375 -7.96 19.98 -6.63
CA GLU A 375 -6.90 20.83 -6.08
C GLU A 375 -5.76 20.03 -5.44
N LEU A 376 -6.05 18.87 -4.89
CA LEU A 376 -5.10 18.06 -4.12
C LEU A 376 -4.41 16.96 -4.93
N MET A 377 -4.81 16.71 -6.18
CA MET A 377 -4.32 15.62 -7.02
C MET A 377 -2.80 15.47 -7.00
N ASP A 378 -2.07 16.54 -7.30
CA ASP A 378 -0.62 16.52 -7.43
C ASP A 378 0.11 16.71 -6.09
N SER A 379 -0.41 17.54 -5.22
CA SER A 379 0.27 17.85 -3.96
C SER A 379 0.14 16.75 -2.90
N GLN A 380 -1.01 16.05 -2.88
CA GLN A 380 -1.31 15.08 -1.83
C GLN A 380 -1.13 13.62 -2.29
N PHE A 381 -1.41 13.31 -3.56
CA PHE A 381 -1.51 11.93 -4.04
C PHE A 381 -0.40 11.50 -5.01
N HIS A 382 0.39 12.44 -5.50
CA HIS A 382 1.57 12.18 -6.31
C HIS A 382 2.82 12.01 -5.42
N TYR A 383 3.59 10.94 -5.65
CA TYR A 383 4.89 10.72 -5.00
C TYR A 383 5.90 11.75 -5.49
N GLN A 384 6.61 12.39 -4.59
CA GLN A 384 7.56 13.46 -4.88
C GLN A 384 8.93 13.24 -4.22
N GLY A 385 9.36 11.99 -4.11
CA GLY A 385 10.66 11.66 -3.51
C GLY A 385 10.62 11.53 -1.98
N ASP A 386 9.47 11.20 -1.40
CA ASP A 386 9.28 11.04 0.06
C ASP A 386 10.27 10.04 0.68
N ILE A 387 10.88 9.15 -0.12
CA ILE A 387 11.89 8.18 0.32
C ILE A 387 13.17 8.86 0.83
N ALA A 388 13.52 10.05 0.34
CA ALA A 388 14.69 10.78 0.82
C ALA A 388 14.59 11.11 2.31
N ARG A 389 13.38 11.45 2.78
CA ARG A 389 13.12 11.68 4.20
C ARG A 389 13.33 10.43 5.06
N LEU A 390 13.06 9.23 4.49
CA LEU A 390 13.36 7.97 5.18
C LEU A 390 14.86 7.84 5.44
N PHE A 391 15.70 8.18 4.45
CA PHE A 391 17.14 8.09 4.59
C PHE A 391 17.66 9.02 5.70
N ASP A 392 17.24 10.28 5.68
CA ASP A 392 17.62 11.26 6.71
C ASP A 392 17.23 10.84 8.12
N MET A 393 15.98 10.41 8.29
CA MET A 393 15.48 9.97 9.59
C MET A 393 16.15 8.68 10.07
N ALA A 394 16.44 7.73 9.16
CA ALA A 394 17.15 6.51 9.51
C ALA A 394 18.59 6.77 9.95
N HIS A 395 19.26 7.74 9.31
CA HIS A 395 20.61 8.16 9.68
C HIS A 395 20.62 8.84 11.07
N ALA A 396 19.71 9.76 11.30
CA ALA A 396 19.57 10.45 12.59
C ALA A 396 19.21 9.50 13.73
N GLY A 397 18.40 8.48 13.48
CA GLY A 397 18.01 7.49 14.49
C GLY A 397 19.09 6.43 14.78
N TRP A 398 20.18 6.40 14.00
CA TRP A 398 21.33 5.51 14.23
C TRP A 398 22.49 6.20 14.97
N SER A 399 22.60 7.52 14.84
CA SER A 399 23.63 8.36 15.49
C SER A 399 23.42 8.47 16.98
#